data_6b1cbae2e538ec54ba1e349467702efc
#
_entry.id   6b1cbae2e538ec54ba1e349467702efc
#
_cell.length_a   1.000
_cell.length_b   1.000
_cell.length_c   1.000
_cell.angle_alpha   90.00
_cell.angle_beta   90.00
_cell.angle_gamma   90.00
#
_symmetry.space_group_name_H-M   'P 1'
#
loop_
_entity.id
_entity.type
_entity.pdbx_description
1 polymer ?
#
loop_
_entity_poly.entity_id
_entity_poly.type
_entity_poly.pdbx_seq_one_letter_code
_entity_poly.pdbx_strand_id
1 'polypeptide(L)'
;MADIAARLGELVGAEHVLSGDAIGEDYTHDETLTADATRPAHVVRPATAAEVAAVLTLAGETGTPVTARGSGTGLSGSATPRADGIVVSFERMNKILEIDTENHVAVVQPGVTLTELEERTKEDGLFYPVYPGELSASLGGNVGTNAGGMRAVKYGVTRHHVLGLEAVLPTGEVVRTGGKFVKASSGYDLTQLIVGSEGTLALVTEATLKLQPRLAGQATVLAPFADLASVARAVPRMVGSGLGPLILEYIDAFTMGAITYSADLQLGIPDDIRDKSQAYLVVMLEDNSSARLDEDVEAAGTLLAELGALDVYVLPGPAARKLIEAREKAFFTAKSAGADDIIDTVLPRAALPEFFAKVLEIAQGNETFVVGCGHAGDGNVHLAVFQKDPEVRHRVLHELFAAGMSLGGAISGEHGIGHEKKRHFLELTDPAKVALMRRIKTAFDPKGILNPGVLFDEGDQP
;
A
#
# COMPACT_ATOMS: atom_id res chain seq x y z
N MET A 1 1.12 -36.10 -20.62
CA MET A 1 1.74 -34.93 -20.00
C MET A 1 2.18 -35.35 -18.62
N ALA A 2 3.47 -35.20 -18.27
CA ALA A 2 3.90 -35.44 -16.89
C ALA A 2 3.09 -34.54 -15.96
N ASP A 3 2.67 -35.09 -14.84
CA ASP A 3 1.90 -34.36 -13.83
C ASP A 3 2.73 -33.14 -13.35
N ILE A 4 2.22 -31.93 -13.57
CA ILE A 4 2.91 -30.68 -13.16
C ILE A 4 3.19 -30.72 -11.65
N ALA A 5 2.26 -31.24 -10.83
CA ALA A 5 2.43 -31.38 -9.39
C ALA A 5 3.65 -32.25 -9.04
N ALA A 6 3.87 -33.36 -9.75
CA ALA A 6 5.03 -34.23 -9.51
C ALA A 6 6.35 -33.49 -9.86
N ARG A 7 6.40 -32.79 -11.01
CA ARG A 7 7.56 -31.99 -11.39
C ARG A 7 7.84 -30.87 -10.39
N LEU A 8 6.81 -30.17 -9.92
CA LEU A 8 6.96 -29.15 -8.86
C LEU A 8 7.52 -29.78 -7.57
N GLY A 9 7.03 -30.98 -7.19
CA GLY A 9 7.53 -31.73 -6.04
C GLY A 9 9.00 -32.14 -6.16
N GLU A 10 9.49 -32.44 -7.36
CA GLU A 10 10.91 -32.70 -7.62
C GLU A 10 11.79 -31.45 -7.44
N LEU A 11 11.22 -30.23 -7.68
CA LEU A 11 11.95 -28.97 -7.61
C LEU A 11 12.05 -28.40 -6.18
N VAL A 12 10.97 -28.50 -5.37
CA VAL A 12 10.89 -27.83 -4.07
C VAL A 12 10.65 -28.79 -2.89
N GLY A 13 10.50 -30.10 -3.15
CA GLY A 13 10.02 -31.11 -2.19
C GLY A 13 8.51 -31.26 -2.26
N ALA A 14 8.05 -32.53 -2.30
CA ALA A 14 6.62 -32.84 -2.47
C ALA A 14 5.73 -32.26 -1.33
N GLU A 15 6.28 -32.18 -0.11
CA GLU A 15 5.64 -31.59 1.07
C GLU A 15 5.43 -30.08 0.97
N HIS A 16 6.04 -29.44 0.00
CA HIS A 16 5.95 -27.99 -0.27
C HIS A 16 5.10 -27.67 -1.48
N VAL A 17 4.39 -28.65 -2.02
CA VAL A 17 3.41 -28.48 -3.11
C VAL A 17 2.02 -28.87 -2.61
N LEU A 18 1.09 -27.91 -2.66
CA LEU A 18 -0.31 -28.15 -2.35
C LEU A 18 -1.13 -28.25 -3.65
N SER A 19 -2.10 -29.14 -3.70
CA SER A 19 -2.99 -29.33 -4.85
C SER A 19 -4.38 -29.73 -4.40
N GLY A 20 -5.42 -29.37 -5.15
CA GLY A 20 -6.80 -29.75 -4.85
C GLY A 20 -7.26 -29.29 -3.48
N ASP A 21 -7.82 -30.20 -2.69
CA ASP A 21 -8.38 -29.90 -1.35
C ASP A 21 -7.33 -29.57 -0.28
N ALA A 22 -6.05 -29.82 -0.55
CA ALA A 22 -4.96 -29.41 0.33
C ALA A 22 -4.67 -27.89 0.27
N ILE A 23 -5.20 -27.19 -0.72
CA ILE A 23 -5.04 -25.74 -0.84
C ILE A 23 -6.02 -25.05 0.10
N GLY A 24 -5.48 -24.35 1.11
CA GLY A 24 -6.27 -23.54 2.05
C GLY A 24 -6.93 -22.33 1.38
N GLU A 25 -7.96 -21.79 2.00
CA GLU A 25 -8.70 -20.63 1.51
C GLU A 25 -7.80 -19.40 1.39
N ASP A 26 -6.83 -19.24 2.28
CA ASP A 26 -5.86 -18.13 2.30
C ASP A 26 -5.11 -17.94 0.97
N TYR A 27 -4.97 -19.00 0.16
CA TYR A 27 -4.28 -18.92 -1.13
C TYR A 27 -5.19 -18.53 -2.30
N THR A 28 -6.48 -18.28 -2.06
CA THR A 28 -7.49 -18.08 -3.11
C THR A 28 -7.80 -16.61 -3.41
N HIS A 29 -7.42 -15.70 -2.50
CA HIS A 29 -7.75 -14.27 -2.58
C HIS A 29 -6.76 -13.43 -1.78
N ASP A 30 -6.80 -12.12 -1.94
CA ASP A 30 -6.25 -11.13 -1.02
C ASP A 30 -7.39 -10.42 -0.25
N GLU A 31 -7.15 -9.25 0.36
CA GLU A 31 -8.16 -8.54 1.16
C GLU A 31 -9.07 -7.62 0.33
N THR A 32 -9.00 -7.66 -1.01
CA THR A 32 -9.91 -6.87 -1.86
C THR A 32 -11.37 -7.17 -1.56
N LEU A 33 -12.26 -6.15 -1.70
CA LEU A 33 -13.68 -6.30 -1.36
C LEU A 33 -14.50 -6.98 -2.46
N THR A 34 -14.03 -6.96 -3.70
CA THR A 34 -14.85 -7.23 -4.90
C THR A 34 -14.36 -8.43 -5.70
N ALA A 35 -13.11 -8.88 -5.55
CA ALA A 35 -12.61 -10.04 -6.29
C ALA A 35 -13.17 -11.36 -5.73
N ASP A 36 -13.64 -12.22 -6.65
CA ASP A 36 -14.03 -13.57 -6.31
C ASP A 36 -12.81 -14.43 -5.96
N ALA A 37 -12.91 -15.17 -4.86
CA ALA A 37 -11.90 -16.14 -4.47
C ALA A 37 -11.72 -17.21 -5.54
N THR A 38 -10.50 -17.43 -6.01
CA THR A 38 -10.18 -18.40 -7.05
C THR A 38 -9.15 -19.40 -6.55
N ARG A 39 -9.50 -20.69 -6.52
CA ARG A 39 -8.57 -21.74 -6.11
C ARG A 39 -7.59 -22.04 -7.25
N PRO A 40 -6.25 -21.91 -7.03
CA PRO A 40 -5.26 -22.22 -8.05
C PRO A 40 -5.14 -23.74 -8.27
N ALA A 41 -4.51 -24.15 -9.37
CA ALA A 41 -4.18 -25.56 -9.60
C ALA A 41 -3.18 -26.09 -8.58
N HIS A 42 -2.17 -25.27 -8.24
CA HIS A 42 -1.10 -25.62 -7.31
C HIS A 42 -0.65 -24.41 -6.49
N VAL A 43 -0.19 -24.69 -5.26
CA VAL A 43 0.56 -23.74 -4.44
C VAL A 43 1.95 -24.34 -4.20
N VAL A 44 2.98 -23.55 -4.46
CA VAL A 44 4.38 -23.95 -4.29
C VAL A 44 5.04 -23.02 -3.28
N ARG A 45 5.80 -23.60 -2.34
CA ARG A 45 6.45 -22.89 -1.24
C ARG A 45 7.98 -23.05 -1.36
N PRO A 46 8.66 -22.29 -2.23
CA PRO A 46 10.11 -22.32 -2.37
C PRO A 46 10.82 -21.76 -1.14
N ALA A 47 12.06 -22.22 -0.90
CA ALA A 47 12.93 -21.72 0.17
C ALA A 47 14.14 -20.92 -0.35
N THR A 48 14.40 -20.98 -1.66
CA THR A 48 15.58 -20.36 -2.29
C THR A 48 15.25 -19.74 -3.63
N ALA A 49 16.06 -18.76 -4.07
CA ALA A 49 15.96 -18.17 -5.40
C ALA A 49 16.13 -19.23 -6.52
N ALA A 50 16.96 -20.24 -6.30
CA ALA A 50 17.14 -21.34 -7.24
C ALA A 50 15.86 -22.17 -7.43
N GLU A 51 15.13 -22.45 -6.34
CA GLU A 51 13.83 -23.14 -6.42
C GLU A 51 12.78 -22.26 -7.15
N VAL A 52 12.73 -20.94 -6.87
CA VAL A 52 11.86 -20.01 -7.59
C VAL A 52 12.21 -20.02 -9.09
N ALA A 53 13.49 -19.97 -9.45
CA ALA A 53 13.97 -20.02 -10.84
C ALA A 53 13.53 -21.31 -11.56
N ALA A 54 13.67 -22.45 -10.89
CA ALA A 54 13.24 -23.74 -11.43
C ALA A 54 11.71 -23.81 -11.64
N VAL A 55 10.92 -23.29 -10.70
CA VAL A 55 9.46 -23.21 -10.82
C VAL A 55 9.05 -22.31 -12.00
N LEU A 56 9.67 -21.11 -12.14
CA LEU A 56 9.39 -20.21 -13.26
C LEU A 56 9.79 -20.80 -14.61
N THR A 57 10.93 -21.50 -14.67
CA THR A 57 11.35 -22.22 -15.87
C THR A 57 10.31 -23.25 -16.28
N LEU A 58 9.84 -24.08 -15.33
CA LEU A 58 8.78 -25.06 -15.57
C LEU A 58 7.49 -24.41 -16.03
N ALA A 59 7.07 -23.33 -15.37
CA ALA A 59 5.87 -22.57 -15.74
C ALA A 59 5.99 -22.01 -17.16
N GLY A 60 7.16 -21.47 -17.51
CA GLY A 60 7.46 -20.99 -18.86
C GLY A 60 7.48 -22.08 -19.92
N GLU A 61 7.90 -23.32 -19.60
CA GLU A 61 7.84 -24.49 -20.52
C GLU A 61 6.40 -24.93 -20.78
N THR A 62 5.56 -24.88 -19.76
CA THR A 62 4.17 -25.40 -19.81
C THR A 62 3.14 -24.32 -20.16
N GLY A 63 3.54 -23.04 -20.18
CA GLY A 63 2.61 -21.90 -20.32
C GLY A 63 1.69 -21.72 -19.11
N THR A 64 2.09 -22.20 -17.94
CA THR A 64 1.27 -22.16 -16.75
C THR A 64 1.36 -20.78 -16.08
N PRO A 65 0.24 -20.10 -15.79
CA PRO A 65 0.22 -18.82 -15.09
C PRO A 65 0.84 -18.92 -13.69
N VAL A 66 1.51 -17.86 -13.25
CA VAL A 66 2.13 -17.77 -11.92
C VAL A 66 1.70 -16.50 -11.22
N THR A 67 1.18 -16.64 -10.00
CA THR A 67 0.87 -15.53 -9.10
C THR A 67 1.78 -15.59 -7.88
N ALA A 68 2.47 -14.50 -7.61
CA ALA A 68 3.29 -14.35 -6.39
C ALA A 68 2.39 -14.05 -5.19
N ARG A 69 2.68 -14.67 -4.03
CA ARG A 69 1.98 -14.39 -2.79
C ARG A 69 2.94 -14.18 -1.62
N GLY A 70 2.82 -13.03 -0.98
CA GLY A 70 3.37 -12.75 0.34
C GLY A 70 2.37 -13.13 1.44
N SER A 71 2.01 -12.16 2.30
CA SER A 71 0.99 -12.36 3.35
C SER A 71 -0.47 -12.33 2.84
N GLY A 72 -0.70 -11.88 1.60
CA GLY A 72 -2.05 -11.79 1.02
C GLY A 72 -2.89 -10.62 1.52
N THR A 73 -2.27 -9.60 2.08
CA THR A 73 -2.91 -8.40 2.65
C THR A 73 -3.21 -7.31 1.61
N GLY A 74 -3.00 -7.57 0.33
CA GLY A 74 -3.26 -6.65 -0.78
C GLY A 74 -4.74 -6.27 -0.90
N LEU A 75 -5.02 -5.08 -1.45
CA LEU A 75 -6.36 -4.50 -1.55
C LEU A 75 -6.82 -4.28 -3.00
N SER A 76 -6.16 -4.91 -3.97
CA SER A 76 -6.43 -4.70 -5.39
C SER A 76 -6.63 -5.98 -6.21
N GLY A 77 -6.61 -7.15 -5.57
CA GLY A 77 -6.74 -8.44 -6.25
C GLY A 77 -5.44 -8.92 -6.91
N SER A 78 -4.28 -8.27 -6.69
CA SER A 78 -3.01 -8.64 -7.32
C SER A 78 -2.49 -10.02 -6.90
N ALA A 79 -2.88 -10.53 -5.73
CA ALA A 79 -2.52 -11.86 -5.25
C ALA A 79 -3.63 -12.90 -5.47
N THR A 80 -4.72 -12.56 -6.15
CA THR A 80 -5.77 -13.49 -6.55
C THR A 80 -5.28 -14.33 -7.74
N PRO A 81 -5.19 -15.66 -7.60
CA PRO A 81 -4.63 -16.52 -8.63
C PRO A 81 -5.61 -16.86 -9.75
N ARG A 82 -5.09 -17.41 -10.82
CA ARG A 82 -5.90 -18.12 -11.83
C ARG A 82 -6.15 -19.56 -11.41
N ALA A 83 -7.31 -20.10 -11.81
CA ALA A 83 -7.69 -21.49 -11.51
C ALA A 83 -6.75 -22.54 -12.14
N ASP A 84 -6.13 -22.22 -13.28
CA ASP A 84 -5.16 -23.06 -13.99
C ASP A 84 -3.70 -22.74 -13.60
N GLY A 85 -3.49 -21.83 -12.64
CA GLY A 85 -2.19 -21.27 -12.28
C GLY A 85 -1.50 -21.90 -11.08
N ILE A 86 -0.27 -21.47 -10.87
CA ILE A 86 0.56 -21.77 -9.71
C ILE A 86 0.66 -20.52 -8.84
N VAL A 87 0.36 -20.65 -7.55
CA VAL A 87 0.73 -19.64 -6.54
C VAL A 87 2.14 -19.97 -6.03
N VAL A 88 3.05 -19.01 -6.14
CA VAL A 88 4.36 -19.06 -5.49
C VAL A 88 4.27 -18.30 -4.17
N SER A 89 4.20 -19.05 -3.06
CA SER A 89 4.13 -18.48 -1.72
C SER A 89 5.53 -18.35 -1.10
N PHE A 90 5.83 -17.17 -0.61
CA PHE A 90 7.14 -16.86 -0.02
C PHE A 90 7.25 -17.11 1.48
N GLU A 91 6.29 -17.83 2.09
CA GLU A 91 6.25 -18.08 3.53
C GLU A 91 7.49 -18.80 4.10
N ARG A 92 8.25 -19.57 3.27
CA ARG A 92 9.52 -20.20 3.64
C ARG A 92 10.74 -19.32 3.39
N MET A 93 10.59 -18.21 2.65
CA MET A 93 11.63 -17.21 2.40
C MET A 93 11.41 -16.00 3.32
N ASN A 94 11.54 -16.21 4.61
CA ASN A 94 11.17 -15.27 5.68
C ASN A 94 12.34 -14.92 6.61
N LYS A 95 13.57 -14.89 6.09
CA LYS A 95 14.74 -14.58 6.90
C LYS A 95 15.19 -13.14 6.71
N ILE A 96 15.51 -12.47 7.82
CA ILE A 96 16.33 -11.27 7.83
C ILE A 96 17.78 -11.76 7.68
N LEU A 97 18.36 -11.51 6.52
CA LEU A 97 19.68 -12.03 6.16
C LEU A 97 20.80 -11.20 6.78
N GLU A 98 20.58 -9.88 6.90
CA GLU A 98 21.58 -8.96 7.43
C GLU A 98 20.91 -7.69 7.98
N ILE A 99 21.42 -7.17 9.09
CA ILE A 99 21.24 -5.79 9.54
C ILE A 99 22.61 -5.14 9.58
N ASP A 100 22.85 -4.22 8.66
CA ASP A 100 24.09 -3.45 8.55
C ASP A 100 23.87 -2.10 9.23
N THR A 101 24.31 -2.03 10.49
CA THR A 101 24.13 -0.85 11.35
C THR A 101 25.01 0.32 10.97
N GLU A 102 26.13 0.09 10.27
CA GLU A 102 27.02 1.15 9.81
C GLU A 102 26.46 1.85 8.56
N ASN A 103 25.85 1.08 7.65
CA ASN A 103 25.25 1.60 6.42
C ASN A 103 23.75 1.88 6.56
N HIS A 104 23.14 1.56 7.72
CA HIS A 104 21.69 1.64 7.95
C HIS A 104 20.89 0.88 6.88
N VAL A 105 21.21 -0.38 6.70
CA VAL A 105 20.60 -1.24 5.66
C VAL A 105 20.15 -2.56 6.28
N ALA A 106 19.00 -3.07 5.84
CA ALA A 106 18.57 -4.44 6.05
C ALA A 106 18.56 -5.20 4.72
N VAL A 107 19.05 -6.44 4.72
CA VAL A 107 18.84 -7.38 3.62
C VAL A 107 17.88 -8.44 4.09
N VAL A 108 16.75 -8.58 3.38
CA VAL A 108 15.62 -9.42 3.82
C VAL A 108 15.09 -10.29 2.68
N GLN A 109 14.55 -11.44 3.03
CA GLN A 109 13.75 -12.25 2.12
C GLN A 109 12.32 -11.74 2.02
N PRO A 110 11.59 -12.03 0.92
CA PRO A 110 10.29 -11.42 0.63
C PRO A 110 9.18 -11.78 1.63
N GLY A 111 9.26 -12.92 2.31
CA GLY A 111 8.28 -13.36 3.30
C GLY A 111 8.44 -12.75 4.69
N VAL A 112 9.52 -11.99 4.95
CA VAL A 112 9.68 -11.24 6.21
C VAL A 112 8.57 -10.21 6.32
N THR A 113 7.93 -10.14 7.49
CA THR A 113 6.86 -9.16 7.77
C THR A 113 7.42 -7.82 8.28
N LEU A 114 6.62 -6.78 8.18
CA LEU A 114 6.97 -5.48 8.78
C LEU A 114 7.18 -5.58 10.30
N THR A 115 6.35 -6.39 10.99
CA THR A 115 6.49 -6.63 12.43
C THR A 115 7.84 -7.26 12.76
N GLU A 116 8.24 -8.31 12.06
CA GLU A 116 9.53 -9.00 12.30
C GLU A 116 10.71 -8.05 12.06
N LEU A 117 10.66 -7.25 10.98
CA LEU A 117 11.71 -6.27 10.70
C LEU A 117 11.75 -5.15 11.76
N GLU A 118 10.59 -4.66 12.18
CA GLU A 118 10.47 -3.62 13.24
C GLU A 118 11.05 -4.10 14.57
N GLU A 119 10.70 -5.31 15.00
CA GLU A 119 11.22 -5.89 16.24
C GLU A 119 12.73 -6.07 16.18
N ARG A 120 13.26 -6.56 15.06
CA ARG A 120 14.69 -6.81 14.91
C ARG A 120 15.50 -5.51 14.83
N THR A 121 15.05 -4.51 14.09
CA THR A 121 15.79 -3.24 13.92
C THR A 121 15.72 -2.34 15.14
N LYS A 122 14.72 -2.50 16.00
CA LYS A 122 14.55 -1.76 17.24
C LYS A 122 15.72 -1.95 18.19
N GLU A 123 16.31 -3.14 18.24
CA GLU A 123 17.46 -3.47 19.06
C GLU A 123 18.70 -2.63 18.72
N ASP A 124 18.82 -2.23 17.44
CA ASP A 124 19.91 -1.42 16.91
C ASP A 124 19.59 0.09 16.86
N GLY A 125 18.44 0.51 17.40
CA GLY A 125 17.99 1.91 17.35
C GLY A 125 17.61 2.38 15.93
N LEU A 126 17.31 1.43 15.04
CA LEU A 126 16.92 1.66 13.65
C LEU A 126 15.45 1.31 13.43
N PHE A 127 14.88 1.75 12.31
CA PHE A 127 13.57 1.32 11.85
C PHE A 127 13.41 1.41 10.33
N TYR A 128 12.52 0.61 9.79
CA TYR A 128 12.06 0.73 8.41
C TYR A 128 10.86 1.68 8.37
N PRO A 129 10.95 2.82 7.63
CA PRO A 129 9.97 3.89 7.80
C PRO A 129 8.64 3.69 7.08
N VAL A 130 8.54 2.74 6.14
CA VAL A 130 7.28 2.46 5.43
C VAL A 130 6.27 1.84 6.39
N TYR A 131 5.08 2.42 6.43
CA TYR A 131 4.06 2.07 7.42
C TYR A 131 2.65 2.04 6.78
N PRO A 132 2.31 0.97 6.05
CA PRO A 132 1.08 0.87 5.27
C PRO A 132 -0.17 0.50 6.10
N GLY A 133 -0.09 0.48 7.43
CA GLY A 133 -1.21 0.20 8.31
C GLY A 133 -1.44 -1.29 8.60
N GLU A 134 -0.93 -2.21 7.79
CA GLU A 134 -0.99 -3.66 8.03
C GLU A 134 0.41 -4.22 8.28
N LEU A 135 0.75 -4.38 9.55
CA LEU A 135 2.10 -4.79 9.97
C LEU A 135 2.41 -6.28 9.73
N SER A 136 1.40 -7.11 9.49
CA SER A 136 1.59 -8.51 9.06
C SER A 136 1.95 -8.62 7.57
N ALA A 137 1.89 -7.49 6.83
CA ALA A 137 2.27 -7.45 5.43
C ALA A 137 3.73 -7.86 5.23
N SER A 138 3.95 -8.70 4.22
CA SER A 138 5.30 -9.14 3.84
C SER A 138 6.04 -8.07 3.04
N LEU A 139 7.35 -7.99 3.23
CA LEU A 139 8.21 -7.01 2.55
C LEU A 139 8.24 -7.22 1.04
N GLY A 140 8.16 -8.47 0.55
CA GLY A 140 8.01 -8.76 -0.88
C GLY A 140 6.71 -8.22 -1.46
N GLY A 141 5.61 -8.29 -0.69
CA GLY A 141 4.33 -7.67 -1.04
C GLY A 141 4.43 -6.14 -1.12
N ASN A 142 5.06 -5.51 -0.12
CA ASN A 142 5.29 -4.06 -0.11
C ASN A 142 6.13 -3.60 -1.31
N VAL A 143 7.15 -4.37 -1.69
CA VAL A 143 7.95 -4.10 -2.90
C VAL A 143 7.07 -4.25 -4.14
N GLY A 144 6.27 -5.32 -4.22
CA GLY A 144 5.39 -5.61 -5.36
C GLY A 144 4.37 -4.50 -5.64
N THR A 145 3.75 -3.93 -4.61
CA THR A 145 2.75 -2.85 -4.74
C THR A 145 3.34 -1.44 -4.61
N ASN A 146 4.62 -1.31 -4.24
CA ASN A 146 5.19 -0.02 -3.85
C ASN A 146 4.41 0.61 -2.68
N ALA A 147 4.12 -0.16 -1.64
CA ALA A 147 3.29 0.25 -0.51
C ALA A 147 3.75 1.58 0.11
N GLY A 148 2.79 2.37 0.54
CA GLY A 148 2.98 3.68 1.16
C GLY A 148 2.66 3.70 2.65
N GLY A 149 1.69 4.52 3.05
CA GLY A 149 1.16 4.64 4.39
C GLY A 149 1.43 5.98 5.07
N MET A 150 1.00 6.11 6.31
CA MET A 150 0.90 7.38 7.06
C MET A 150 2.21 8.17 7.18
N ARG A 151 3.38 7.51 7.11
CA ARG A 151 4.70 8.18 7.24
C ARG A 151 5.25 8.65 5.90
N ALA A 152 4.51 8.44 4.79
CA ALA A 152 4.99 8.80 3.45
C ALA A 152 5.20 10.30 3.28
N VAL A 153 4.48 11.15 4.00
CA VAL A 153 4.68 12.60 4.00
C VAL A 153 6.10 13.01 4.40
N LYS A 154 6.74 12.28 5.30
CA LYS A 154 8.11 12.55 5.77
C LYS A 154 9.16 11.70 5.06
N TYR A 155 8.91 10.40 4.93
CA TYR A 155 9.92 9.45 4.49
C TYR A 155 9.71 8.94 3.07
N GLY A 156 8.53 9.14 2.49
CA GLY A 156 8.19 8.57 1.20
C GLY A 156 7.69 7.12 1.33
N VAL A 157 7.52 6.47 0.18
CA VAL A 157 6.97 5.13 0.02
C VAL A 157 8.07 4.08 -0.21
N THR A 158 7.73 2.82 -0.34
CA THR A 158 8.65 1.67 -0.49
C THR A 158 9.78 1.93 -1.48
N ARG A 159 9.50 2.48 -2.68
CA ARG A 159 10.54 2.75 -3.70
C ARG A 159 11.70 3.64 -3.23
N HIS A 160 11.45 4.53 -2.27
CA HIS A 160 12.48 5.43 -1.73
C HIS A 160 13.41 4.72 -0.74
N HIS A 161 13.05 3.51 -0.33
CA HIS A 161 13.79 2.71 0.66
C HIS A 161 14.37 1.42 0.09
N VAL A 162 13.94 0.97 -1.09
CA VAL A 162 14.53 -0.18 -1.77
C VAL A 162 15.77 0.27 -2.53
N LEU A 163 16.94 -0.12 -2.02
CA LEU A 163 18.25 0.18 -2.62
C LEU A 163 18.70 -0.86 -3.64
N GLY A 164 18.20 -2.08 -3.55
CA GLY A 164 18.55 -3.17 -4.45
C GLY A 164 17.63 -4.37 -4.26
N LEU A 165 17.60 -5.24 -5.25
CA LEU A 165 16.82 -6.48 -5.27
C LEU A 165 17.63 -7.63 -5.81
N GLU A 166 17.37 -8.84 -5.31
CA GLU A 166 17.51 -10.07 -6.08
C GLU A 166 16.11 -10.45 -6.56
N ALA A 167 15.97 -10.74 -7.83
CA ALA A 167 14.70 -11.10 -8.44
C ALA A 167 14.89 -12.18 -9.50
N VAL A 168 13.86 -13.01 -9.69
CA VAL A 168 13.83 -14.06 -10.71
C VAL A 168 12.90 -13.64 -11.84
N LEU A 169 13.43 -13.62 -13.05
CA LEU A 169 12.68 -13.35 -14.27
C LEU A 169 11.83 -14.56 -14.68
N PRO A 170 10.78 -14.38 -15.48
CA PRO A 170 9.95 -15.48 -15.97
C PRO A 170 10.71 -16.54 -16.78
N THR A 171 11.91 -16.17 -17.29
CA THR A 171 12.84 -17.08 -17.98
C THR A 171 13.62 -18.01 -17.04
N GLY A 172 13.52 -17.80 -15.72
CA GLY A 172 14.30 -18.49 -14.70
C GLY A 172 15.65 -17.84 -14.39
N GLU A 173 16.00 -16.72 -15.03
CA GLU A 173 17.22 -16.00 -14.73
C GLU A 173 17.13 -15.27 -13.40
N VAL A 174 18.15 -15.40 -12.55
CA VAL A 174 18.29 -14.64 -11.31
C VAL A 174 19.10 -13.39 -11.60
N VAL A 175 18.52 -12.23 -11.33
CA VAL A 175 19.15 -10.93 -11.53
C VAL A 175 19.31 -10.19 -10.21
N ARG A 176 20.42 -9.44 -10.09
CA ARG A 176 20.66 -8.52 -8.97
C ARG A 176 20.68 -7.09 -9.48
N THR A 177 19.94 -6.21 -8.82
CA THR A 177 19.85 -4.80 -9.15
C THR A 177 20.19 -3.95 -7.94
N GLY A 178 20.76 -2.75 -8.15
CA GLY A 178 21.14 -1.87 -7.05
C GLY A 178 22.19 -2.46 -6.12
N GLY A 179 22.07 -2.16 -4.82
CA GLY A 179 23.00 -2.62 -3.77
C GLY A 179 22.93 -1.73 -2.53
N LYS A 180 23.88 -1.89 -1.58
CA LYS A 180 23.93 -1.11 -0.32
C LYS A 180 24.43 0.33 -0.50
N PHE A 181 24.12 0.98 -1.59
CA PHE A 181 24.55 2.34 -1.90
C PHE A 181 23.37 3.21 -2.32
N VAL A 182 23.44 4.50 -1.98
CA VAL A 182 22.34 5.45 -2.20
C VAL A 182 22.39 6.07 -3.61
N LYS A 183 23.54 6.04 -4.29
CA LYS A 183 23.74 6.69 -5.59
C LYS A 183 24.27 5.71 -6.62
N ALA A 184 23.61 5.64 -7.77
CA ALA A 184 24.09 4.91 -8.94
C ALA A 184 23.67 5.64 -10.23
N SER A 185 24.61 5.77 -11.17
CA SER A 185 24.37 6.32 -12.51
C SER A 185 24.86 5.35 -13.59
N SER A 186 24.93 4.05 -13.26
CA SER A 186 25.50 3.01 -14.13
C SER A 186 24.38 2.22 -14.80
N GLY A 187 23.74 2.80 -15.80
CA GLY A 187 22.67 2.17 -16.56
C GLY A 187 21.27 2.56 -16.12
N TYR A 188 20.28 1.78 -16.55
CA TYR A 188 18.87 1.97 -16.16
C TYR A 188 18.63 1.51 -14.73
N ASP A 189 17.72 2.19 -14.02
CA ASP A 189 17.29 1.77 -12.70
C ASP A 189 16.27 0.63 -12.79
N LEU A 190 16.80 -0.59 -12.87
CA LEU A 190 15.98 -1.80 -12.93
C LEU A 190 15.30 -2.10 -11.57
N THR A 191 15.89 -1.65 -10.46
CA THR A 191 15.28 -1.77 -9.13
C THR A 191 13.93 -1.07 -9.11
N GLN A 192 13.91 0.20 -9.55
CA GLN A 192 12.69 1.01 -9.54
C GLN A 192 11.67 0.57 -10.61
N LEU A 193 12.08 -0.18 -11.62
CA LEU A 193 11.17 -0.76 -12.60
C LEU A 193 10.42 -1.99 -12.03
N ILE A 194 11.11 -2.80 -11.18
CA ILE A 194 10.50 -3.97 -10.53
C ILE A 194 9.61 -3.55 -9.34
N VAL A 195 10.00 -2.53 -8.57
CA VAL A 195 9.19 -2.00 -7.46
C VAL A 195 7.86 -1.45 -8.00
N GLY A 196 6.74 -1.94 -7.47
CA GLY A 196 5.40 -1.55 -7.91
C GLY A 196 4.93 -2.24 -9.19
N SER A 197 5.59 -3.32 -9.59
CA SER A 197 5.17 -4.11 -10.77
C SER A 197 4.09 -5.15 -10.48
N GLU A 198 3.65 -5.29 -9.25
CA GLU A 198 2.60 -6.22 -8.81
C GLU A 198 2.86 -7.68 -9.25
N GLY A 199 4.13 -8.09 -9.23
CA GLY A 199 4.54 -9.44 -9.64
C GLY A 199 4.42 -9.73 -11.13
N THR A 200 4.26 -8.71 -11.98
CA THR A 200 4.10 -8.88 -13.43
C THR A 200 5.42 -8.88 -14.20
N LEU A 201 6.53 -8.39 -13.62
CA LEU A 201 7.84 -8.31 -14.29
C LEU A 201 8.84 -9.33 -13.76
N ALA A 202 8.88 -9.57 -12.46
CA ALA A 202 9.79 -10.49 -11.81
C ALA A 202 9.24 -10.91 -10.44
N LEU A 203 9.74 -12.01 -9.88
CA LEU A 203 9.50 -12.41 -8.49
C LEU A 203 10.71 -12.06 -7.63
N VAL A 204 10.49 -11.20 -6.63
CA VAL A 204 11.55 -10.75 -5.71
C VAL A 204 11.90 -11.85 -4.71
N THR A 205 13.20 -12.13 -4.55
CA THR A 205 13.74 -13.14 -3.63
C THR A 205 14.60 -12.56 -2.52
N GLU A 206 15.16 -11.35 -2.70
CA GLU A 206 15.80 -10.56 -1.65
C GLU A 206 15.54 -9.07 -1.90
N ALA A 207 15.40 -8.29 -0.82
CA ALA A 207 15.34 -6.84 -0.87
C ALA A 207 16.41 -6.24 0.05
N THR A 208 17.15 -5.25 -0.48
CA THR A 208 18.07 -4.41 0.27
C THR A 208 17.34 -3.11 0.62
N LEU A 209 17.04 -2.92 1.91
CA LEU A 209 16.17 -1.87 2.42
C LEU A 209 16.99 -0.84 3.20
N LYS A 210 16.75 0.44 2.92
CA LYS A 210 17.29 1.56 3.68
C LYS A 210 16.53 1.72 4.98
N LEU A 211 17.24 1.74 6.10
CA LEU A 211 16.73 2.01 7.44
C LEU A 211 16.97 3.48 7.84
N GLN A 212 16.25 3.92 8.86
CA GLN A 212 16.40 5.24 9.47
C GLN A 212 16.73 5.12 10.96
N PRO A 213 17.50 6.05 11.54
CA PRO A 213 17.65 6.15 12.97
C PRO A 213 16.31 6.47 13.64
N ARG A 214 16.02 5.79 14.74
CA ARG A 214 14.82 5.99 15.54
C ARG A 214 14.94 7.26 16.37
N LEU A 215 13.97 8.17 16.28
CA LEU A 215 13.92 9.35 17.12
C LEU A 215 13.26 9.04 18.47
N ALA A 216 13.68 9.77 19.53
CA ALA A 216 13.33 9.43 20.90
C ALA A 216 11.93 9.88 21.32
N GLY A 217 11.45 11.01 20.81
CA GLY A 217 10.19 11.62 21.20
C GLY A 217 9.19 11.73 20.05
N GLN A 218 7.90 11.54 20.36
CA GLN A 218 6.79 11.78 19.45
C GLN A 218 5.66 12.50 20.17
N ALA A 219 4.98 13.39 19.47
CA ALA A 219 3.78 14.07 19.95
C ALA A 219 2.71 14.09 18.88
N THR A 220 1.44 13.98 19.27
CA THR A 220 0.30 13.97 18.35
C THR A 220 -0.64 15.12 18.66
N VAL A 221 -0.90 15.94 17.68
CA VAL A 221 -1.86 17.03 17.70
C VAL A 221 -3.10 16.63 16.90
N LEU A 222 -4.29 16.83 17.48
CA LEU A 222 -5.58 16.60 16.85
C LEU A 222 -6.31 17.92 16.72
N ALA A 223 -6.75 18.25 15.53
CA ALA A 223 -7.49 19.49 15.24
C ALA A 223 -8.81 19.19 14.52
N PRO A 224 -9.96 19.42 15.16
CA PRO A 224 -11.28 19.36 14.52
C PRO A 224 -11.55 20.62 13.68
N PHE A 225 -12.22 20.43 12.54
CA PHE A 225 -12.62 21.49 11.61
C PHE A 225 -14.11 21.41 11.29
N ALA A 226 -14.72 22.57 10.98
CA ALA A 226 -16.12 22.66 10.65
C ALA A 226 -16.48 22.08 9.27
N ASP A 227 -15.50 21.92 8.38
CA ASP A 227 -15.69 21.36 7.03
C ASP A 227 -14.41 20.72 6.49
N LEU A 228 -14.57 19.78 5.55
CA LEU A 228 -13.46 19.05 4.92
C LEU A 228 -12.60 19.95 4.02
N ALA A 229 -13.19 20.98 3.40
CA ALA A 229 -12.46 21.91 2.56
C ALA A 229 -11.46 22.75 3.37
N SER A 230 -11.78 23.10 4.61
CA SER A 230 -10.88 23.79 5.53
C SER A 230 -9.67 22.90 5.90
N VAL A 231 -9.91 21.62 6.20
CA VAL A 231 -8.83 20.62 6.39
C VAL A 231 -7.94 20.55 5.14
N ALA A 232 -8.54 20.41 3.96
CA ALA A 232 -7.80 20.30 2.70
C ALA A 232 -6.95 21.53 2.41
N ARG A 233 -7.40 22.74 2.75
CA ARG A 233 -6.61 23.99 2.64
C ARG A 233 -5.49 24.08 3.66
N ALA A 234 -5.65 23.46 4.83
CA ALA A 234 -4.62 23.46 5.87
C ALA A 234 -3.41 22.57 5.52
N VAL A 235 -3.63 21.48 4.78
CA VAL A 235 -2.60 20.49 4.46
C VAL A 235 -1.36 21.08 3.78
N PRO A 236 -1.44 21.81 2.65
CA PRO A 236 -0.25 22.40 2.01
C PRO A 236 0.50 23.37 2.92
N ARG A 237 -0.23 24.09 3.77
CA ARG A 237 0.35 25.06 4.73
C ARG A 237 1.11 24.34 5.85
N MET A 238 0.55 23.26 6.38
CA MET A 238 1.21 22.42 7.39
C MET A 238 2.47 21.77 6.81
N VAL A 239 2.42 21.18 5.62
CA VAL A 239 3.61 20.59 4.98
C VAL A 239 4.67 21.66 4.67
N GLY A 240 4.26 22.85 4.26
CA GLY A 240 5.16 23.97 3.96
C GLY A 240 5.68 24.74 5.17
N SER A 241 5.27 24.40 6.40
CA SER A 241 5.63 25.13 7.63
C SER A 241 7.09 24.94 8.06
N GLY A 242 7.75 23.88 7.58
CA GLY A 242 9.08 23.49 8.05
C GLY A 242 9.08 22.54 9.25
N LEU A 243 7.91 22.24 9.85
CA LEU A 243 7.78 21.35 11.01
C LEU A 243 8.07 19.87 10.68
N GLY A 244 7.96 19.48 9.41
CA GLY A 244 8.28 18.14 8.95
C GLY A 244 7.46 17.02 9.62
N PRO A 245 6.11 17.05 9.56
CA PRO A 245 5.29 16.08 10.27
C PRO A 245 5.62 14.64 9.86
N LEU A 246 5.71 13.75 10.86
CA LEU A 246 5.86 12.32 10.66
C LEU A 246 4.59 11.73 10.02
N ILE A 247 3.42 12.19 10.48
CA ILE A 247 2.10 11.79 10.02
C ILE A 247 1.27 13.06 9.84
N LEU A 248 0.51 13.13 8.75
CA LEU A 248 -0.47 14.18 8.51
C LEU A 248 -1.70 13.57 7.84
N GLU A 249 -2.70 13.21 8.68
CA GLU A 249 -3.90 12.48 8.28
C GLU A 249 -5.13 13.36 8.33
N TYR A 250 -6.01 13.27 7.32
CA TYR A 250 -7.38 13.73 7.48
C TYR A 250 -8.31 12.54 7.80
N ILE A 251 -9.35 12.80 8.57
CA ILE A 251 -10.40 11.83 8.90
C ILE A 251 -11.71 12.59 8.90
N ASP A 252 -12.72 12.18 8.11
CA ASP A 252 -14.04 12.79 8.19
C ASP A 252 -14.77 12.41 9.49
N ALA A 253 -15.81 13.16 9.84
CA ALA A 253 -16.51 12.99 11.12
C ALA A 253 -17.16 11.60 11.25
N PHE A 254 -17.67 11.04 10.14
CA PHE A 254 -18.30 9.73 10.15
C PHE A 254 -17.28 8.63 10.40
N THR A 255 -16.17 8.66 9.66
CA THR A 255 -15.06 7.73 9.83
C THR A 255 -14.45 7.86 11.23
N MET A 256 -14.24 9.10 11.73
CA MET A 256 -13.75 9.32 13.10
C MET A 256 -14.68 8.69 14.14
N GLY A 257 -15.98 8.87 13.98
CA GLY A 257 -16.98 8.24 14.86
C GLY A 257 -16.91 6.72 14.82
N ALA A 258 -16.80 6.12 13.62
CA ALA A 258 -16.74 4.69 13.43
C ALA A 258 -15.47 4.06 14.04
N ILE A 259 -14.27 4.62 13.77
CA ILE A 259 -13.03 4.08 14.30
C ILE A 259 -12.89 4.27 15.82
N THR A 260 -13.33 5.41 16.37
CA THR A 260 -13.30 5.65 17.81
C THR A 260 -14.30 4.77 18.56
N TYR A 261 -15.49 4.54 17.99
CA TYR A 261 -16.47 3.60 18.53
C TYR A 261 -15.92 2.16 18.53
N SER A 262 -15.38 1.69 17.40
CA SER A 262 -14.82 0.34 17.27
C SER A 262 -13.62 0.10 18.21
N ALA A 263 -12.84 1.13 18.49
CA ALA A 263 -11.68 1.06 19.37
C ALA A 263 -12.00 1.35 20.85
N ASP A 264 -13.24 1.67 21.22
CA ASP A 264 -13.59 2.19 22.54
C ASP A 264 -12.63 3.33 22.98
N LEU A 265 -12.49 4.35 22.13
CA LEU A 265 -11.53 5.44 22.30
C LEU A 265 -12.24 6.75 22.62
N GLN A 266 -11.87 7.36 23.76
CA GLN A 266 -12.29 8.70 24.13
C GLN A 266 -11.16 9.69 23.84
N LEU A 267 -11.42 10.67 22.99
CA LEU A 267 -10.44 11.68 22.59
C LEU A 267 -10.45 12.94 23.47
N GLY A 268 -11.39 13.03 24.39
CA GLY A 268 -11.53 14.19 25.29
C GLY A 268 -12.03 15.47 24.60
N ILE A 269 -12.58 15.35 23.40
CA ILE A 269 -13.17 16.50 22.68
C ILE A 269 -14.53 16.83 23.29
N PRO A 270 -14.78 18.09 23.70
CA PRO A 270 -16.09 18.52 24.18
C PRO A 270 -17.20 18.29 23.16
N ASP A 271 -18.42 17.98 23.64
CA ASP A 271 -19.56 17.66 22.77
C ASP A 271 -19.89 18.81 21.81
N ASP A 272 -19.82 20.07 22.30
CA ASP A 272 -20.12 21.24 21.47
C ASP A 272 -19.11 21.50 20.35
N ILE A 273 -17.88 21.04 20.49
CA ILE A 273 -16.85 21.04 19.44
C ILE A 273 -17.07 19.85 18.51
N ARG A 274 -17.28 18.66 19.07
CA ARG A 274 -17.51 17.44 18.28
C ARG A 274 -18.71 17.57 17.36
N ASP A 275 -19.82 18.13 17.85
CA ASP A 275 -21.07 18.29 17.10
C ASP A 275 -20.94 19.29 15.92
N LYS A 276 -19.98 20.21 15.99
CA LYS A 276 -19.65 21.15 14.90
C LYS A 276 -18.58 20.61 13.94
N SER A 277 -17.89 19.52 14.30
CA SER A 277 -16.78 18.99 13.54
C SER A 277 -17.27 18.12 12.38
N GLN A 278 -16.86 18.44 11.16
CA GLN A 278 -17.12 17.62 9.98
C GLN A 278 -15.88 16.84 9.52
N ALA A 279 -14.70 17.26 9.96
CA ALA A 279 -13.44 16.58 9.67
C ALA A 279 -12.39 16.92 10.73
N TYR A 280 -11.36 16.09 10.77
CA TYR A 280 -10.25 16.19 11.70
C TYR A 280 -8.92 16.12 10.94
N LEU A 281 -7.93 16.88 11.42
CA LEU A 281 -6.54 16.74 11.00
C LEU A 281 -5.72 16.20 12.18
N VAL A 282 -5.01 15.11 11.94
CA VAL A 282 -4.08 14.49 12.90
C VAL A 282 -2.67 14.78 12.43
N VAL A 283 -1.88 15.42 13.28
CA VAL A 283 -0.48 15.77 13.03
C VAL A 283 0.39 15.08 14.07
N MET A 284 1.30 14.21 13.61
CA MET A 284 2.32 13.63 14.50
C MET A 284 3.67 14.24 14.17
N LEU A 285 4.36 14.67 15.21
CA LEU A 285 5.71 15.23 15.16
C LEU A 285 6.67 14.32 15.90
N GLU A 286 7.96 14.35 15.54
CA GLU A 286 9.01 13.59 16.20
C GLU A 286 10.34 14.35 16.24
N ASP A 287 11.04 14.28 17.37
CA ASP A 287 12.39 14.82 17.54
C ASP A 287 13.16 14.04 18.62
N ASN A 288 14.48 14.17 18.63
CA ASN A 288 15.34 13.66 19.69
C ASN A 288 15.38 14.59 20.93
N SER A 289 15.05 15.86 20.76
CA SER A 289 14.99 16.87 21.81
C SER A 289 13.55 17.12 22.25
N SER A 290 13.23 16.84 23.51
CA SER A 290 11.91 17.13 24.05
C SER A 290 11.55 18.62 23.96
N ALA A 291 12.52 19.51 24.19
CA ALA A 291 12.30 20.96 24.12
C ALA A 291 11.94 21.43 22.71
N ARG A 292 12.60 20.88 21.66
CA ARG A 292 12.24 21.15 20.26
C ARG A 292 10.87 20.57 19.91
N LEU A 293 10.60 19.36 20.37
CA LEU A 293 9.30 18.74 20.13
C LEU A 293 8.15 19.56 20.75
N ASP A 294 8.36 20.13 21.97
CA ASP A 294 7.39 21.00 22.62
C ASP A 294 7.20 22.31 21.83
N GLU A 295 8.28 22.94 21.35
CA GLU A 295 8.23 24.12 20.48
C GLU A 295 7.49 23.84 19.16
N ASP A 296 7.77 22.70 18.51
CA ASP A 296 7.13 22.29 17.26
C ASP A 296 5.63 21.99 17.47
N VAL A 297 5.25 21.40 18.60
CA VAL A 297 3.84 21.17 18.96
C VAL A 297 3.09 22.49 19.16
N GLU A 298 3.70 23.47 19.86
CA GLU A 298 3.11 24.80 20.03
C GLU A 298 2.95 25.53 18.69
N ALA A 299 3.98 25.47 17.84
CA ALA A 299 3.95 26.06 16.51
C ALA A 299 2.89 25.39 15.61
N ALA A 300 2.77 24.06 15.65
CA ALA A 300 1.72 23.33 14.93
C ALA A 300 0.33 23.72 15.43
N GLY A 301 0.13 23.80 16.73
CA GLY A 301 -1.15 24.21 17.33
C GLY A 301 -1.55 25.63 16.93
N THR A 302 -0.63 26.56 16.98
CA THR A 302 -0.83 27.95 16.56
C THR A 302 -1.22 28.02 15.07
N LEU A 303 -0.48 27.33 14.22
CA LEU A 303 -0.76 27.29 12.78
C LEU A 303 -2.13 26.68 12.49
N LEU A 304 -2.50 25.57 13.16
CA LEU A 304 -3.82 24.95 12.98
C LEU A 304 -4.97 25.87 13.38
N ALA A 305 -4.82 26.61 14.48
CA ALA A 305 -5.79 27.61 14.92
C ALA A 305 -5.93 28.75 13.89
N GLU A 306 -4.83 29.27 13.36
CA GLU A 306 -4.82 30.28 12.28
C GLU A 306 -5.47 29.76 10.99
N LEU A 307 -5.41 28.46 10.73
CA LEU A 307 -6.01 27.81 9.56
C LEU A 307 -7.50 27.45 9.76
N GLY A 308 -8.07 27.79 10.91
CA GLY A 308 -9.51 27.66 11.17
C GLY A 308 -9.92 26.37 11.86
N ALA A 309 -9.00 25.71 12.57
CA ALA A 309 -9.39 24.64 13.48
C ALA A 309 -10.36 25.17 14.55
N LEU A 310 -11.40 24.40 14.88
CA LEU A 310 -12.37 24.73 15.92
C LEU A 310 -11.72 24.75 17.32
N ASP A 311 -10.74 23.89 17.50
CA ASP A 311 -9.88 23.78 18.68
C ASP A 311 -8.64 22.93 18.34
N VAL A 312 -7.68 22.83 19.27
CA VAL A 312 -6.45 22.04 19.09
C VAL A 312 -6.14 21.26 20.36
N TYR A 313 -5.92 19.96 20.22
CA TYR A 313 -5.66 19.04 21.33
C TYR A 313 -4.33 18.35 21.16
N VAL A 314 -3.47 18.40 22.17
CA VAL A 314 -2.29 17.53 22.26
C VAL A 314 -2.72 16.24 22.95
N LEU A 315 -2.72 15.14 22.23
CA LEU A 315 -3.19 13.87 22.75
C LEU A 315 -2.17 13.24 23.70
N PRO A 316 -2.60 12.73 24.88
CA PRO A 316 -1.73 11.89 25.70
C PRO A 316 -1.21 10.67 24.93
N GLY A 317 0.03 10.25 25.17
CA GLY A 317 0.68 9.17 24.43
C GLY A 317 -0.16 7.88 24.25
N PRO A 318 -0.86 7.36 25.28
CA PRO A 318 -1.74 6.22 25.12
C PRO A 318 -2.94 6.47 24.18
N ALA A 319 -3.59 7.64 24.28
CA ALA A 319 -4.70 8.00 23.40
C ALA A 319 -4.22 8.22 21.95
N ALA A 320 -3.07 8.86 21.77
CA ALA A 320 -2.44 9.05 20.47
C ALA A 320 -2.17 7.71 19.78
N ARG A 321 -1.50 6.76 20.46
CA ARG A 321 -1.24 5.42 19.91
C ARG A 321 -2.54 4.71 19.51
N LYS A 322 -3.53 4.73 20.40
CA LYS A 322 -4.83 4.07 20.15
C LYS A 322 -5.57 4.70 18.97
N LEU A 323 -5.47 6.04 18.76
CA LEU A 323 -6.04 6.70 17.60
C LEU A 323 -5.35 6.26 16.30
N ILE A 324 -4.02 6.19 16.28
CA ILE A 324 -3.27 5.73 15.10
C ILE A 324 -3.61 4.28 14.79
N GLU A 325 -3.60 3.37 15.78
CA GLU A 325 -3.98 1.96 15.62
C GLU A 325 -5.44 1.81 15.12
N ALA A 326 -6.37 2.66 15.59
CA ALA A 326 -7.75 2.68 15.11
C ALA A 326 -7.85 3.17 13.67
N ARG A 327 -7.05 4.20 13.31
CA ARG A 327 -6.97 4.72 11.93
C ARG A 327 -6.39 3.71 10.95
N GLU A 328 -5.38 2.93 11.34
CA GLU A 328 -4.86 1.82 10.54
C GLU A 328 -5.95 0.81 10.18
N LYS A 329 -6.85 0.54 11.11
CA LYS A 329 -7.96 -0.40 10.93
C LYS A 329 -9.18 0.19 10.23
N ALA A 330 -9.09 1.43 9.70
CA ALA A 330 -10.23 2.09 9.04
C ALA A 330 -10.77 1.27 7.85
N PHE A 331 -9.91 0.57 7.10
CA PHE A 331 -10.33 -0.37 6.05
C PHE A 331 -11.24 -1.48 6.59
N PHE A 332 -10.80 -2.18 7.63
CA PHE A 332 -11.57 -3.27 8.24
C PHE A 332 -12.85 -2.76 8.91
N THR A 333 -12.83 -1.54 9.45
CA THR A 333 -14.02 -0.87 9.99
C THR A 333 -15.03 -0.59 8.88
N ALA A 334 -14.60 -0.05 7.74
CA ALA A 334 -15.45 0.20 6.57
C ALA A 334 -16.00 -1.13 5.99
N LYS A 335 -15.15 -2.16 5.84
CA LYS A 335 -15.54 -3.51 5.41
C LYS A 335 -16.62 -4.09 6.31
N SER A 336 -16.44 -4.01 7.63
CA SER A 336 -17.42 -4.48 8.62
C SER A 336 -18.73 -3.68 8.62
N ALA A 337 -18.68 -2.40 8.28
CA ALA A 337 -19.83 -1.54 8.09
C ALA A 337 -20.58 -1.80 6.77
N GLY A 338 -20.05 -2.66 5.90
CA GLY A 338 -20.65 -3.05 4.62
C GLY A 338 -20.30 -2.12 3.47
N ALA A 339 -19.13 -1.50 3.47
CA ALA A 339 -18.60 -0.82 2.29
C ALA A 339 -18.53 -1.81 1.11
N ASP A 340 -18.95 -1.35 -0.05
CA ASP A 340 -19.01 -2.15 -1.26
C ASP A 340 -17.74 -2.02 -2.11
N ASP A 341 -16.99 -0.91 -1.93
CA ASP A 341 -15.71 -0.67 -2.58
C ASP A 341 -14.87 0.38 -1.83
N ILE A 342 -13.57 0.46 -2.17
CA ILE A 342 -12.66 1.46 -1.61
C ILE A 342 -11.82 2.09 -2.71
N ILE A 343 -11.85 3.41 -2.77
CA ILE A 343 -10.98 4.23 -3.60
C ILE A 343 -9.69 4.53 -2.84
N ASP A 344 -8.60 4.50 -3.60
CA ASP A 344 -7.26 4.89 -3.18
C ASP A 344 -6.67 5.78 -4.28
N THR A 345 -7.02 7.04 -4.30
CA THR A 345 -6.49 8.00 -5.28
C THR A 345 -5.47 8.94 -4.65
N VAL A 346 -4.50 9.39 -5.44
CA VAL A 346 -3.50 10.37 -4.99
C VAL A 346 -3.54 11.60 -5.88
N LEU A 347 -3.40 12.78 -5.28
CA LEU A 347 -3.49 14.07 -5.96
C LEU A 347 -2.36 15.02 -5.52
N PRO A 348 -2.01 16.02 -6.32
CA PRO A 348 -1.29 17.17 -5.79
C PRO A 348 -2.05 17.76 -4.60
N ARG A 349 -1.37 17.97 -3.47
CA ARG A 349 -2.01 18.42 -2.20
C ARG A 349 -2.89 19.65 -2.36
N ALA A 350 -2.49 20.59 -3.23
CA ALA A 350 -3.24 21.81 -3.51
C ALA A 350 -4.58 21.56 -4.23
N ALA A 351 -4.77 20.38 -4.84
CA ALA A 351 -6.00 19.98 -5.52
C ALA A 351 -7.02 19.32 -4.59
N LEU A 352 -6.65 18.95 -3.37
CA LEU A 352 -7.54 18.29 -2.41
C LEU A 352 -8.87 19.04 -2.18
N PRO A 353 -8.92 20.39 -2.02
CA PRO A 353 -10.19 21.09 -1.82
C PRO A 353 -11.14 20.92 -3.00
N GLU A 354 -10.64 21.01 -4.23
CA GLU A 354 -11.44 20.83 -5.43
C GLU A 354 -11.88 19.38 -5.60
N PHE A 355 -11.01 18.43 -5.30
CA PHE A 355 -11.35 17.01 -5.36
C PHE A 355 -12.49 16.67 -4.37
N PHE A 356 -12.42 17.11 -3.12
CA PHE A 356 -13.49 16.86 -2.15
C PHE A 356 -14.82 17.49 -2.54
N ALA A 357 -14.81 18.66 -3.19
CA ALA A 357 -16.02 19.24 -3.73
C ALA A 357 -16.64 18.35 -4.84
N LYS A 358 -15.80 17.81 -5.75
CA LYS A 358 -16.24 16.85 -6.78
C LYS A 358 -16.75 15.54 -6.18
N VAL A 359 -16.09 15.02 -5.12
CA VAL A 359 -16.57 13.82 -4.40
C VAL A 359 -18.00 14.01 -3.88
N LEU A 360 -18.29 15.15 -3.26
CA LEU A 360 -19.63 15.45 -2.76
C LEU A 360 -20.66 15.56 -3.90
N GLU A 361 -20.31 16.23 -5.00
CA GLU A 361 -21.18 16.37 -6.19
C GLU A 361 -21.49 14.98 -6.80
N ILE A 362 -20.48 14.16 -7.01
CA ILE A 362 -20.62 12.82 -7.59
C ILE A 362 -21.46 11.92 -6.66
N ALA A 363 -21.17 11.93 -5.36
CA ALA A 363 -21.88 11.13 -4.38
C ALA A 363 -23.38 11.50 -4.34
N GLN A 364 -23.70 12.81 -4.28
CA GLN A 364 -25.07 13.29 -4.29
C GLN A 364 -25.78 13.00 -5.61
N GLY A 365 -25.11 13.23 -6.76
CA GLY A 365 -25.68 13.00 -8.08
C GLY A 365 -26.02 11.54 -8.37
N ASN A 366 -25.38 10.61 -7.67
CA ASN A 366 -25.58 9.17 -7.82
C ASN A 366 -26.26 8.51 -6.61
N GLU A 367 -26.79 9.28 -5.67
CA GLU A 367 -27.42 8.80 -4.41
C GLU A 367 -26.54 7.77 -3.68
N THR A 368 -25.25 8.05 -3.63
CA THR A 368 -24.23 7.15 -3.07
C THR A 368 -23.65 7.75 -1.79
N PHE A 369 -23.46 6.92 -0.77
CA PHE A 369 -22.77 7.34 0.45
C PHE A 369 -21.26 7.10 0.31
N VAL A 370 -20.47 8.17 0.50
CA VAL A 370 -19.00 8.14 0.38
C VAL A 370 -18.40 8.86 1.58
N VAL A 371 -17.54 8.19 2.31
CA VAL A 371 -16.84 8.71 3.51
C VAL A 371 -15.41 8.20 3.53
N GLY A 372 -14.54 8.85 4.29
CA GLY A 372 -13.17 8.35 4.34
C GLY A 372 -12.19 9.14 5.18
N CYS A 373 -10.95 8.77 4.96
CA CYS A 373 -9.77 9.34 5.59
C CYS A 373 -8.61 9.24 4.60
N GLY A 374 -7.43 9.72 4.96
CA GLY A 374 -6.30 9.56 4.05
C GLY A 374 -5.04 10.26 4.52
N HIS A 375 -3.96 9.90 3.86
CA HIS A 375 -2.62 10.43 4.06
C HIS A 375 -2.55 11.83 3.41
N ALA A 376 -3.19 12.82 4.06
CA ALA A 376 -3.35 14.15 3.49
C ALA A 376 -2.01 14.82 3.16
N GLY A 377 -0.98 14.50 3.96
CA GLY A 377 0.36 15.05 3.82
C GLY A 377 1.05 14.72 2.50
N ASP A 378 0.68 13.66 1.82
CA ASP A 378 1.17 13.29 0.49
C ASP A 378 0.08 13.33 -0.59
N GLY A 379 -1.15 13.66 -0.21
CA GLY A 379 -2.27 13.84 -1.13
C GLY A 379 -3.04 12.55 -1.42
N ASN A 380 -2.81 11.49 -0.68
CA ASN A 380 -3.49 10.22 -0.85
C ASN A 380 -4.82 10.20 -0.08
N VAL A 381 -5.90 9.81 -0.76
CA VAL A 381 -7.27 9.83 -0.27
C VAL A 381 -7.88 8.44 -0.37
N HIS A 382 -8.38 7.93 0.76
CA HIS A 382 -9.12 6.68 0.83
C HIS A 382 -10.59 6.98 1.08
N LEU A 383 -11.46 6.49 0.19
CA LEU A 383 -12.91 6.68 0.29
C LEU A 383 -13.62 5.34 0.27
N ALA A 384 -14.36 5.04 1.33
CA ALA A 384 -15.29 3.93 1.36
C ALA A 384 -16.57 4.31 0.60
N VAL A 385 -16.98 3.47 -0.33
CA VAL A 385 -18.15 3.66 -1.19
C VAL A 385 -19.22 2.64 -0.79
N PHE A 386 -20.40 3.14 -0.44
CA PHE A 386 -21.56 2.33 -0.07
C PHE A 386 -22.61 2.45 -1.17
N GLN A 387 -22.58 1.53 -2.15
CA GLN A 387 -23.46 1.48 -3.28
C GLN A 387 -23.70 0.03 -3.71
N LYS A 388 -24.88 -0.46 -3.43
CA LYS A 388 -25.24 -1.88 -3.69
C LYS A 388 -25.46 -2.19 -5.18
N ASP A 389 -25.93 -1.20 -5.95
CA ASP A 389 -26.11 -1.39 -7.39
C ASP A 389 -24.73 -1.38 -8.09
N PRO A 390 -24.32 -2.49 -8.73
CA PRO A 390 -22.99 -2.61 -9.32
C PRO A 390 -22.77 -1.65 -10.51
N GLU A 391 -23.81 -1.31 -11.26
CA GLU A 391 -23.70 -0.40 -12.40
C GLU A 391 -23.52 1.05 -11.92
N VAL A 392 -24.29 1.44 -10.89
CA VAL A 392 -24.14 2.76 -10.25
C VAL A 392 -22.78 2.84 -9.58
N ARG A 393 -22.37 1.81 -8.85
CA ARG A 393 -21.06 1.75 -8.20
C ARG A 393 -19.92 1.91 -9.19
N HIS A 394 -19.92 1.15 -10.29
CA HIS A 394 -18.91 1.26 -11.34
C HIS A 394 -18.83 2.68 -11.91
N ARG A 395 -19.98 3.32 -12.17
CA ARG A 395 -20.04 4.71 -12.66
C ARG A 395 -19.45 5.69 -11.64
N VAL A 396 -19.81 5.57 -10.36
CA VAL A 396 -19.30 6.42 -9.27
C VAL A 396 -17.78 6.28 -9.15
N LEU A 397 -17.27 5.06 -9.14
CA LEU A 397 -15.81 4.82 -9.10
C LEU A 397 -15.11 5.45 -10.30
N HIS A 398 -15.67 5.28 -11.51
CA HIS A 398 -15.11 5.88 -12.72
C HIS A 398 -15.08 7.41 -12.65
N GLU A 399 -16.18 8.04 -12.24
CA GLU A 399 -16.27 9.49 -12.09
C GLU A 399 -15.29 10.03 -11.04
N LEU A 400 -15.13 9.33 -9.91
CA LEU A 400 -14.19 9.72 -8.84
C LEU A 400 -12.73 9.59 -9.31
N PHE A 401 -12.37 8.51 -10.00
CA PHE A 401 -11.03 8.35 -10.59
C PHE A 401 -10.77 9.39 -11.68
N ALA A 402 -11.74 9.62 -12.56
CA ALA A 402 -11.63 10.64 -13.61
C ALA A 402 -11.46 12.06 -13.01
N ALA A 403 -12.18 12.36 -11.93
CA ALA A 403 -12.02 13.62 -11.20
C ALA A 403 -10.60 13.76 -10.64
N GLY A 404 -10.07 12.72 -9.97
CA GLY A 404 -8.69 12.71 -9.47
C GLY A 404 -7.65 12.89 -10.58
N MET A 405 -7.78 12.14 -11.67
CA MET A 405 -6.89 12.22 -12.82
C MET A 405 -6.92 13.60 -13.50
N SER A 406 -8.10 14.21 -13.61
CA SER A 406 -8.26 15.55 -14.22
C SER A 406 -7.56 16.66 -13.41
N LEU A 407 -7.34 16.42 -12.13
CA LEU A 407 -6.62 17.31 -11.21
C LEU A 407 -5.11 17.00 -11.10
N GLY A 408 -4.59 16.18 -12.02
CA GLY A 408 -3.18 15.80 -12.06
C GLY A 408 -2.79 14.66 -11.10
N GLY A 409 -3.76 13.89 -10.65
CA GLY A 409 -3.57 12.75 -9.76
C GLY A 409 -3.32 11.42 -10.47
N ALA A 410 -3.40 10.33 -9.70
CA ALA A 410 -3.34 8.96 -10.18
C ALA A 410 -4.43 8.09 -9.51
N ILE A 411 -4.80 6.99 -10.18
CA ILE A 411 -5.88 6.09 -9.76
C ILE A 411 -5.56 5.40 -8.42
N SER A 412 -4.29 5.03 -8.20
CA SER A 412 -3.85 4.40 -6.95
C SER A 412 -2.64 5.14 -6.39
N GLY A 413 -2.70 5.45 -5.09
CA GLY A 413 -1.60 6.00 -4.31
C GLY A 413 -0.66 4.90 -3.80
N GLU A 414 -1.24 3.81 -3.27
CA GLU A 414 -0.47 2.76 -2.61
C GLU A 414 -1.04 1.33 -2.74
N HIS A 415 -2.36 1.14 -3.00
CA HIS A 415 -2.96 -0.20 -3.05
C HIS A 415 -2.56 -1.00 -4.30
N GLY A 416 -2.11 -0.34 -5.36
CA GLY A 416 -1.89 -0.93 -6.67
C GLY A 416 -3.16 -0.92 -7.54
N ILE A 417 -3.01 -1.37 -8.77
CA ILE A 417 -4.08 -1.46 -9.77
C ILE A 417 -4.77 -2.82 -9.71
N GLY A 418 -3.99 -3.89 -9.66
CA GLY A 418 -4.47 -5.27 -9.61
C GLY A 418 -5.44 -5.64 -10.71
N HIS A 419 -6.40 -6.48 -10.35
CA HIS A 419 -7.56 -6.81 -11.18
C HIS A 419 -8.63 -5.74 -11.08
N GLU A 420 -8.83 -5.16 -9.88
CA GLU A 420 -9.99 -4.34 -9.53
C GLU A 420 -10.02 -2.97 -10.22
N LYS A 421 -8.88 -2.30 -10.25
CA LYS A 421 -8.79 -0.96 -10.83
C LYS A 421 -8.35 -0.96 -12.29
N LYS A 422 -8.04 -2.12 -12.85
CA LYS A 422 -7.50 -2.29 -14.20
C LYS A 422 -8.33 -1.61 -15.27
N ARG A 423 -9.65 -1.82 -15.27
CA ARG A 423 -10.53 -1.21 -16.26
C ARG A 423 -10.46 0.30 -16.23
N HIS A 424 -10.58 0.91 -15.06
CA HIS A 424 -10.49 2.36 -14.88
C HIS A 424 -9.10 2.88 -15.27
N PHE A 425 -8.04 2.13 -14.92
CA PHE A 425 -6.68 2.46 -15.28
C PHE A 425 -6.46 2.49 -16.81
N LEU A 426 -6.94 1.50 -17.53
CA LEU A 426 -6.79 1.41 -18.99
C LEU A 426 -7.63 2.46 -19.73
N GLU A 427 -8.84 2.78 -19.21
CA GLU A 427 -9.73 3.78 -19.80
C GLU A 427 -9.26 5.23 -19.56
N LEU A 428 -8.64 5.52 -18.40
CA LEU A 428 -8.30 6.88 -17.98
C LEU A 428 -6.82 7.23 -18.18
N THR A 429 -5.94 6.25 -18.41
CA THR A 429 -4.51 6.50 -18.58
C THR A 429 -4.18 6.80 -20.05
N ASP A 430 -3.20 7.69 -20.27
CA ASP A 430 -2.68 7.99 -21.62
C ASP A 430 -2.34 6.70 -22.38
N PRO A 431 -2.93 6.45 -23.54
CA PRO A 431 -2.68 5.24 -24.33
C PRO A 431 -1.21 5.02 -24.70
N ALA A 432 -0.42 6.09 -24.91
CA ALA A 432 1.01 5.96 -25.19
C ALA A 432 1.78 5.45 -23.97
N LYS A 433 1.38 5.87 -22.77
CA LYS A 433 1.95 5.36 -21.51
C LYS A 433 1.61 3.88 -21.31
N VAL A 434 0.35 3.48 -21.54
CA VAL A 434 -0.09 2.08 -21.46
C VAL A 434 0.68 1.21 -22.48
N ALA A 435 0.81 1.68 -23.74
CA ALA A 435 1.56 0.96 -24.77
C ALA A 435 3.05 0.79 -24.42
N LEU A 436 3.68 1.79 -23.76
CA LEU A 436 5.06 1.65 -23.28
C LEU A 436 5.16 0.59 -22.17
N MET A 437 4.24 0.59 -21.20
CA MET A 437 4.22 -0.41 -20.13
C MET A 437 4.01 -1.83 -20.67
N ARG A 438 3.14 -2.03 -21.68
CA ARG A 438 2.98 -3.32 -22.36
C ARG A 438 4.26 -3.81 -23.02
N ARG A 439 5.00 -2.92 -23.71
CA ARG A 439 6.32 -3.28 -24.28
C ARG A 439 7.33 -3.71 -23.21
N ILE A 440 7.33 -3.03 -22.04
CA ILE A 440 8.18 -3.42 -20.91
C ILE A 440 7.77 -4.80 -20.40
N LYS A 441 6.46 -5.02 -20.18
CA LYS A 441 5.93 -6.33 -19.77
C LYS A 441 6.39 -7.43 -20.74
N THR A 442 6.24 -7.25 -22.04
CA THR A 442 6.64 -8.23 -23.04
C THR A 442 8.15 -8.46 -23.07
N ALA A 443 8.97 -7.43 -22.83
CA ALA A 443 10.42 -7.56 -22.75
C ALA A 443 10.87 -8.39 -21.54
N PHE A 444 10.19 -8.28 -20.41
CA PHE A 444 10.48 -9.06 -19.19
C PHE A 444 9.82 -10.44 -19.24
N ASP A 445 8.57 -10.51 -19.67
CA ASP A 445 7.75 -11.72 -19.66
C ASP A 445 7.18 -12.01 -21.08
N PRO A 446 8.01 -12.52 -22.00
CA PRO A 446 7.61 -12.74 -23.38
C PRO A 446 6.54 -13.82 -23.56
N LYS A 447 6.32 -14.68 -22.54
CA LYS A 447 5.30 -15.72 -22.54
C LYS A 447 4.03 -15.33 -21.78
N GLY A 448 4.04 -14.18 -21.09
CA GLY A 448 2.89 -13.68 -20.35
C GLY A 448 2.47 -14.56 -19.17
N ILE A 449 3.41 -15.29 -18.54
CA ILE A 449 3.08 -16.21 -17.45
C ILE A 449 2.95 -15.53 -16.09
N LEU A 450 3.62 -14.37 -15.86
CA LEU A 450 3.60 -13.71 -14.57
C LEU A 450 2.35 -12.86 -14.40
N ASN A 451 1.56 -13.24 -13.42
CA ASN A 451 0.39 -12.53 -12.91
C ASN A 451 -0.55 -12.00 -14.02
N PRO A 452 -0.98 -12.88 -14.96
CA PRO A 452 -1.79 -12.45 -16.09
C PRO A 452 -3.15 -11.92 -15.63
N GLY A 453 -3.63 -10.86 -16.27
CA GLY A 453 -4.86 -10.17 -15.90
C GLY A 453 -4.67 -9.02 -14.92
N VAL A 454 -3.51 -8.90 -14.26
CA VAL A 454 -3.11 -7.75 -13.44
C VAL A 454 -2.51 -6.65 -14.33
N LEU A 455 -2.90 -5.41 -14.14
CA LEU A 455 -2.54 -4.22 -14.92
C LEU A 455 -3.08 -4.21 -16.36
N PHE A 456 -3.08 -5.34 -17.06
CA PHE A 456 -3.46 -5.48 -18.46
C PHE A 456 -4.42 -6.65 -18.66
N ASP A 457 -5.21 -6.63 -19.74
CA ASP A 457 -6.04 -7.74 -20.12
C ASP A 457 -5.21 -8.92 -20.65
N GLU A 458 -5.74 -10.12 -20.46
CA GLU A 458 -5.11 -11.34 -20.98
C GLU A 458 -5.07 -11.31 -22.50
N GLY A 459 -3.93 -11.65 -23.08
CA GLY A 459 -3.76 -11.63 -24.53
C GLY A 459 -3.43 -10.29 -25.14
N ASP A 460 -3.41 -9.22 -24.37
CA ASP A 460 -2.97 -7.88 -24.78
C ASP A 460 -1.42 -7.83 -24.98
N GLN A 461 -0.94 -8.60 -25.96
CA GLN A 461 0.44 -8.45 -26.44
C GLN A 461 0.50 -7.34 -27.49
N PRO A 462 1.55 -6.51 -27.52
CA PRO A 462 1.70 -5.45 -28.52
C PRO A 462 1.86 -5.97 -29.93
#